data_4206aadc92b183a20c2f18b54d5394e9
#
_entry.id   4206aadc92b183a20c2f18b54d5394e9
#
_cell.length_a   1.000
_cell.length_b   1.000
_cell.length_c   1.000
_cell.angle_alpha   90.00
_cell.angle_beta   90.00
_cell.angle_gamma   90.00
#
_symmetry.space_group_name_H-M   'P 1'
#
loop_
_entity.id
_entity.type
_entity.pdbx_description
1 polymer ?
#
loop_
_entity_poly.entity_id
_entity_poly.type
_entity_poly.pdbx_seq_one_letter_code
_entity_poly.pdbx_strand_id
1 'polypeptide(L)'
;MTPDQQFTRWIKWSMAGFATLFAYFLIADLLMPLTPQAMATRVVTKLAPQVSGKVIEVAVHNNQQVKKGDLLFRLDPAPFELAVEQARLALAQAEQQNSELDAALTAAVAEINAKETLASQKWREAERIDALYQRHMVSLQQKDEADSTLRSAQANLRASQAKLAQIKASRGVTGEDNLLLRQARNKLAQAELALSYSRVQADQDGTITNLQLKPGSIASAGSPLLALVSEQVDVIADFREKSLRHIDEQTRALVAFDGEPGQLYPARVSSLDAGVSAGQFDANGRLAAPVESDRWVRDAQRMRLHLELEQLPDHLPAGARATVQLLPDNALTAMLARGQIHLLSLLHYVY
;
A
#
# COMPACT_ATOMS: atom_id res chain seq x y z
N MET A 1 38.55 67.31 25.41
CA MET A 1 37.12 66.99 25.15
C MET A 1 36.40 67.02 26.49
N THR A 2 35.38 67.78 26.60
CA THR A 2 34.55 67.86 27.82
C THR A 2 33.77 66.55 28.02
N PRO A 3 33.45 66.11 29.24
CA PRO A 3 32.69 64.89 29.53
C PRO A 3 31.40 64.82 28.74
N ASP A 4 30.70 65.91 28.52
CA ASP A 4 29.47 66.01 27.76
C ASP A 4 29.64 65.67 26.24
N GLN A 5 30.79 66.09 25.67
CA GLN A 5 31.08 65.78 24.26
C GLN A 5 31.40 64.29 24.07
N GLN A 6 32.02 63.65 25.04
CA GLN A 6 32.27 62.20 25.02
C GLN A 6 30.97 61.42 25.15
N PHE A 7 30.09 61.81 26.09
CA PHE A 7 28.79 61.19 26.30
C PHE A 7 27.91 61.29 25.03
N THR A 8 27.80 62.49 24.47
CA THR A 8 27.06 62.69 23.19
C THR A 8 27.61 61.85 22.04
N ARG A 9 28.92 61.65 21.98
CA ARG A 9 29.55 60.79 20.96
C ARG A 9 29.22 59.35 21.20
N TRP A 10 29.21 58.85 22.43
CA TRP A 10 28.82 57.47 22.77
C TRP A 10 27.36 57.20 22.45
N ILE A 11 26.43 58.12 22.74
CA ILE A 11 25.01 58.00 22.36
C ILE A 11 24.87 57.93 20.85
N LYS A 12 25.53 58.78 20.09
CA LYS A 12 25.46 58.72 18.60
C LYS A 12 25.99 57.41 18.04
N TRP A 13 27.07 56.89 18.58
CA TRP A 13 27.63 55.59 18.17
C TRP A 13 26.70 54.43 18.56
N SER A 14 26.08 54.47 19.74
CA SER A 14 25.12 53.50 20.19
C SER A 14 23.85 53.52 19.32
N MET A 15 23.30 54.72 19.02
CA MET A 15 22.18 54.83 18.08
C MET A 15 22.51 54.38 16.67
N ALA A 16 23.68 54.70 16.17
CA ALA A 16 24.13 54.24 14.84
C ALA A 16 24.31 52.72 14.83
N GLY A 17 24.89 52.14 15.86
CA GLY A 17 25.02 50.70 16.03
C GLY A 17 23.65 50.00 16.10
N PHE A 18 22.70 50.55 16.88
CA PHE A 18 21.35 50.02 16.95
C PHE A 18 20.62 50.11 15.60
N ALA A 19 20.70 51.24 14.91
CA ALA A 19 20.07 51.39 13.59
C ALA A 19 20.66 50.44 12.56
N THR A 20 21.97 50.21 12.57
CA THR A 20 22.67 49.26 11.69
C THR A 20 22.22 47.82 12.00
N LEU A 21 22.17 47.43 13.27
CA LEU A 21 21.69 46.12 13.68
C LEU A 21 20.22 45.90 13.31
N PHE A 22 19.39 46.91 13.54
CA PHE A 22 17.96 46.84 13.18
C PHE A 22 17.79 46.66 11.64
N ALA A 23 18.49 47.50 10.87
CA ALA A 23 18.47 47.37 9.40
C ALA A 23 18.99 45.98 8.93
N TYR A 24 20.03 45.47 9.58
CA TYR A 24 20.55 44.11 9.28
C TYR A 24 19.48 43.06 9.52
N PHE A 25 18.81 43.04 10.69
CA PHE A 25 17.77 42.05 10.96
C PHE A 25 16.60 42.14 10.01
N LEU A 26 16.22 43.34 9.59
CA LEU A 26 15.13 43.57 8.65
C LEU A 26 15.47 43.03 7.24
N ILE A 27 16.71 43.24 6.82
CA ILE A 27 17.22 42.75 5.53
C ILE A 27 17.46 41.22 5.59
N ALA A 28 18.00 40.73 6.70
CA ALA A 28 18.30 39.31 6.91
C ALA A 28 17.02 38.47 6.83
N ASP A 29 15.91 38.86 7.46
CA ASP A 29 14.64 38.15 7.42
C ASP A 29 14.06 38.05 6.00
N LEU A 30 14.39 39.01 5.11
CA LEU A 30 13.89 39.06 3.74
C LEU A 30 14.78 38.37 2.72
N LEU A 31 16.11 38.55 2.83
CA LEU A 31 17.09 38.08 1.85
C LEU A 31 17.84 36.81 2.25
N MET A 32 17.90 36.52 3.55
CA MET A 32 18.62 35.38 4.12
C MET A 32 17.74 34.64 5.13
N PRO A 33 16.63 34.01 4.70
CA PRO A 33 15.69 33.40 5.61
C PRO A 33 16.36 32.33 6.47
N LEU A 34 16.16 32.44 7.78
CA LEU A 34 16.63 31.49 8.77
C LEU A 34 15.47 31.05 9.66
N THR A 35 15.41 29.76 9.97
CA THR A 35 14.46 29.22 10.93
C THR A 35 15.10 28.23 11.89
N PRO A 36 14.89 28.40 13.22
CA PRO A 36 15.23 27.38 14.20
C PRO A 36 14.12 26.32 14.36
N GLN A 37 13.03 26.44 13.61
CA GLN A 37 11.92 25.49 13.62
C GLN A 37 12.09 24.49 12.49
N ALA A 38 13.09 23.65 12.64
CA ALA A 38 13.35 22.55 11.73
C ALA A 38 13.69 21.29 12.52
N MET A 39 13.42 20.16 11.91
CA MET A 39 13.76 18.85 12.47
C MET A 39 14.01 17.82 11.40
N ALA A 40 14.88 16.87 11.71
CA ALA A 40 15.04 15.68 10.91
C ALA A 40 13.81 14.76 11.09
N THR A 41 13.24 14.32 10.02
CA THR A 41 12.14 13.36 10.02
C THR A 41 12.52 12.11 9.24
N ARG A 42 11.95 10.99 9.59
CA ARG A 42 12.08 9.72 8.88
C ARG A 42 10.71 9.09 8.75
N VAL A 43 10.48 8.41 7.64
CA VAL A 43 9.23 7.67 7.47
C VAL A 43 9.20 6.52 8.46
N VAL A 44 8.16 6.48 9.27
CA VAL A 44 7.92 5.42 10.25
C VAL A 44 6.76 4.57 9.78
N THR A 45 7.07 3.33 9.37
CA THR A 45 6.08 2.35 8.94
C THR A 45 5.68 1.49 10.14
N LYS A 46 4.40 1.52 10.48
CA LYS A 46 3.83 0.65 11.50
C LYS A 46 3.60 -0.73 10.91
N LEU A 47 4.29 -1.74 11.45
CA LEU A 47 4.18 -3.10 10.96
C LEU A 47 3.17 -3.89 11.81
N ALA A 48 2.17 -4.42 11.13
CA ALA A 48 1.10 -5.24 11.68
C ALA A 48 1.03 -6.56 10.91
N PRO A 49 0.76 -7.70 11.56
CA PRO A 49 0.54 -8.96 10.85
C PRO A 49 -0.75 -8.89 10.04
N GLN A 50 -0.78 -9.58 8.90
CA GLN A 50 -1.96 -9.68 8.05
C GLN A 50 -2.94 -10.78 8.51
N VAL A 51 -2.45 -11.73 9.32
CA VAL A 51 -3.23 -12.82 9.92
C VAL A 51 -3.00 -12.85 11.43
N SER A 52 -4.00 -13.30 12.17
CA SER A 52 -3.90 -13.44 13.63
C SER A 52 -3.32 -14.80 13.99
N GLY A 53 -2.46 -14.85 15.02
CA GLY A 53 -1.88 -16.09 15.48
C GLY A 53 -0.99 -15.91 16.70
N LYS A 54 -0.54 -17.03 17.27
CA LYS A 54 0.43 -17.03 18.36
C LYS A 54 1.83 -16.80 17.80
N VAL A 55 2.58 -15.89 18.39
CA VAL A 55 3.99 -15.66 18.05
C VAL A 55 4.84 -16.79 18.60
N ILE A 56 5.57 -17.49 17.73
CA ILE A 56 6.48 -18.58 18.13
C ILE A 56 7.94 -18.13 18.14
N GLU A 57 8.28 -17.14 17.31
CA GLU A 57 9.64 -16.66 17.16
C GLU A 57 9.64 -15.16 16.88
N VAL A 58 10.57 -14.44 17.50
CA VAL A 58 10.89 -13.04 17.20
C VAL A 58 12.36 -13.02 16.81
N ALA A 59 12.64 -12.74 15.54
CA ALA A 59 13.97 -12.84 14.95
C ALA A 59 14.79 -11.56 15.08
N VAL A 60 14.17 -10.46 15.56
CA VAL A 60 14.79 -9.14 15.65
C VAL A 60 14.69 -8.59 17.06
N HIS A 61 15.54 -7.60 17.35
CA HIS A 61 15.51 -6.85 18.60
C HIS A 61 15.35 -5.34 18.33
N ASN A 62 15.05 -4.58 19.39
CA ASN A 62 14.89 -3.13 19.29
C ASN A 62 16.20 -2.47 18.85
N ASN A 63 16.11 -1.46 17.99
CA ASN A 63 17.23 -0.73 17.37
C ASN A 63 18.13 -1.58 16.44
N GLN A 64 17.63 -2.72 15.96
CA GLN A 64 18.33 -3.53 14.95
C GLN A 64 18.06 -2.97 13.56
N GLN A 65 19.11 -2.85 12.77
CA GLN A 65 19.00 -2.60 11.32
C GLN A 65 18.57 -3.89 10.62
N VAL A 66 17.61 -3.77 9.72
CA VAL A 66 17.08 -4.86 8.89
C VAL A 66 17.03 -4.43 7.43
N LYS A 67 17.16 -5.41 6.56
CA LYS A 67 17.00 -5.23 5.11
C LYS A 67 15.64 -5.74 4.67
N LYS A 68 15.17 -5.27 3.54
CA LYS A 68 13.97 -5.78 2.89
C LYS A 68 14.05 -7.30 2.72
N GLY A 69 13.03 -8.00 3.20
CA GLY A 69 12.92 -9.46 3.18
C GLY A 69 13.42 -10.15 4.45
N ASP A 70 14.09 -9.45 5.36
CA ASP A 70 14.52 -10.04 6.64
C ASP A 70 13.31 -10.47 7.47
N LEU A 71 13.42 -11.64 8.10
CA LEU A 71 12.38 -12.16 8.99
C LEU A 71 12.33 -11.31 10.27
N LEU A 72 11.15 -10.77 10.58
CA LEU A 72 10.92 -10.00 11.79
C LEU A 72 10.39 -10.89 12.92
N PHE A 73 9.32 -11.61 12.65
CA PHE A 73 8.75 -12.58 13.57
C PHE A 73 7.93 -13.62 12.80
N ARG A 74 7.65 -14.74 13.48
CA ARG A 74 6.89 -15.84 12.91
C ARG A 74 5.73 -16.21 13.83
N LEU A 75 4.56 -16.35 13.24
CA LEU A 75 3.38 -16.89 13.87
C LEU A 75 3.41 -18.43 13.79
N ASP A 76 2.65 -19.08 14.65
CA ASP A 76 2.45 -20.53 14.61
C ASP A 76 1.87 -20.93 13.24
N PRO A 77 2.62 -21.68 12.41
CA PRO A 77 2.16 -22.04 11.08
C PRO A 77 1.15 -23.19 11.08
N ALA A 78 1.07 -23.98 12.17
CA ALA A 78 0.29 -25.21 12.20
C ALA A 78 -1.19 -25.04 11.80
N PRO A 79 -1.93 -24.02 12.28
CA PRO A 79 -3.30 -23.82 11.84
C PRO A 79 -3.43 -23.50 10.34
N PHE A 80 -2.45 -22.77 9.79
CA PHE A 80 -2.43 -22.39 8.37
C PHE A 80 -2.03 -23.58 7.49
N GLU A 81 -1.07 -24.40 7.92
CA GLU A 81 -0.68 -25.64 7.23
C GLU A 81 -1.85 -26.62 7.15
N LEU A 82 -2.61 -26.79 8.22
CA LEU A 82 -3.84 -27.58 8.21
C LEU A 82 -4.88 -27.03 7.26
N ALA A 83 -5.04 -25.70 7.17
CA ALA A 83 -5.95 -25.07 6.23
C ALA A 83 -5.52 -25.28 4.77
N VAL A 84 -4.23 -25.24 4.47
CA VAL A 84 -3.68 -25.57 3.13
C VAL A 84 -3.97 -27.02 2.80
N GLU A 85 -3.72 -27.96 3.71
CA GLU A 85 -3.99 -29.37 3.47
C GLU A 85 -5.49 -29.64 3.24
N GLN A 86 -6.35 -29.04 4.04
CA GLN A 86 -7.79 -29.12 3.85
C GLN A 86 -8.22 -28.57 2.46
N ALA A 87 -7.63 -27.46 2.01
CA ALA A 87 -7.93 -26.91 0.70
C ALA A 87 -7.39 -27.78 -0.46
N ARG A 88 -6.24 -28.45 -0.28
CA ARG A 88 -5.69 -29.45 -1.22
C ARG A 88 -6.62 -30.64 -1.37
N LEU A 89 -7.11 -31.17 -0.26
CA LEU A 89 -8.06 -32.29 -0.28
C LEU A 89 -9.37 -31.88 -0.99
N ALA A 90 -9.85 -30.64 -0.75
CA ALA A 90 -11.03 -30.14 -1.46
C ALA A 90 -10.79 -29.99 -2.98
N LEU A 91 -9.59 -29.62 -3.40
CA LEU A 91 -9.24 -29.60 -4.82
C LEU A 91 -9.21 -31.01 -5.40
N ALA A 92 -8.54 -31.95 -4.75
CA ALA A 92 -8.50 -33.34 -5.20
C ALA A 92 -9.92 -33.96 -5.30
N GLN A 93 -10.82 -33.65 -4.37
CA GLN A 93 -12.21 -34.06 -4.43
C GLN A 93 -12.95 -33.47 -5.64
N ALA A 94 -12.72 -32.18 -5.93
CA ALA A 94 -13.30 -31.53 -7.11
C ALA A 94 -12.78 -32.12 -8.42
N GLU A 95 -11.51 -32.49 -8.49
CA GLU A 95 -10.88 -33.16 -9.64
C GLU A 95 -11.48 -34.56 -9.84
N GLN A 96 -11.63 -35.33 -8.77
CA GLN A 96 -12.27 -36.64 -8.83
C GLN A 96 -13.71 -36.54 -9.32
N GLN A 97 -14.51 -35.62 -8.73
CA GLN A 97 -15.89 -35.41 -9.16
C GLN A 97 -16.01 -35.00 -10.62
N ASN A 98 -15.10 -34.17 -11.11
CA ASN A 98 -15.04 -33.77 -12.51
C ASN A 98 -14.71 -34.97 -13.42
N SER A 99 -13.80 -35.84 -13.01
CA SER A 99 -13.45 -37.10 -13.74
C SER A 99 -14.64 -38.08 -13.76
N GLU A 100 -15.40 -38.21 -12.69
CA GLU A 100 -16.63 -39.01 -12.66
C GLU A 100 -17.68 -38.50 -13.65
N LEU A 101 -17.84 -37.18 -13.77
CA LEU A 101 -18.74 -36.58 -14.75
C LEU A 101 -18.26 -36.80 -16.18
N ASP A 102 -16.95 -36.78 -16.44
CA ASP A 102 -16.37 -37.10 -17.76
C ASP A 102 -16.63 -38.57 -18.14
N ALA A 103 -16.49 -39.49 -17.20
CA ALA A 103 -16.81 -40.89 -17.43
C ALA A 103 -18.31 -41.07 -17.69
N ALA A 104 -19.17 -40.37 -16.93
CA ALA A 104 -20.62 -40.40 -17.14
C ALA A 104 -21.04 -39.80 -18.51
N LEU A 105 -20.37 -38.75 -18.98
CA LEU A 105 -20.57 -38.21 -20.34
C LEU A 105 -20.24 -39.23 -21.41
N THR A 106 -19.11 -39.90 -21.26
CA THR A 106 -18.66 -40.93 -22.20
C THR A 106 -19.67 -42.08 -22.28
N ALA A 107 -20.17 -42.56 -21.15
CA ALA A 107 -21.20 -43.58 -21.05
C ALA A 107 -22.54 -43.13 -21.70
N ALA A 108 -22.96 -41.89 -21.43
CA ALA A 108 -24.20 -41.34 -22.00
C ALA A 108 -24.12 -41.20 -23.52
N VAL A 109 -22.96 -40.83 -24.09
CA VAL A 109 -22.74 -40.79 -25.54
C VAL A 109 -22.86 -42.20 -26.15
N ALA A 110 -22.27 -43.22 -25.51
CA ALA A 110 -22.38 -44.62 -25.98
C ALA A 110 -23.83 -45.11 -25.91
N GLU A 111 -24.57 -44.74 -24.88
CA GLU A 111 -26.02 -45.08 -24.76
C GLU A 111 -26.83 -44.44 -25.89
N ILE A 112 -26.61 -43.18 -26.22
CA ILE A 112 -27.28 -42.50 -27.35
C ILE A 112 -27.00 -43.21 -28.65
N ASN A 113 -25.75 -43.57 -28.97
CA ASN A 113 -25.39 -44.29 -30.19
C ASN A 113 -26.13 -45.62 -30.29
N ALA A 114 -26.29 -46.35 -29.18
CA ALA A 114 -27.06 -47.62 -29.17
C ALA A 114 -28.56 -47.38 -29.44
N LYS A 115 -29.16 -46.33 -28.79
CA LYS A 115 -30.59 -45.97 -28.97
C LYS A 115 -30.84 -45.42 -30.38
N GLU A 116 -29.93 -44.68 -30.97
CA GLU A 116 -30.00 -44.17 -32.34
C GLU A 116 -29.99 -45.31 -33.35
N THR A 117 -29.10 -46.29 -33.14
CA THR A 117 -29.07 -47.51 -33.97
C THR A 117 -30.38 -48.25 -33.91
N LEU A 118 -30.97 -48.45 -32.71
CA LEU A 118 -32.26 -49.10 -32.51
C LEU A 118 -33.39 -48.28 -33.16
N ALA A 119 -33.43 -46.98 -32.98
CA ALA A 119 -34.48 -46.13 -33.60
C ALA A 119 -34.40 -46.16 -35.11
N SER A 120 -33.19 -46.14 -35.69
CA SER A 120 -33.00 -46.28 -37.16
C SER A 120 -33.43 -47.65 -37.69
N GLN A 121 -33.16 -48.70 -36.92
CA GLN A 121 -33.65 -50.07 -37.31
C GLN A 121 -35.20 -50.10 -37.28
N LYS A 122 -35.83 -49.58 -36.23
CA LYS A 122 -37.32 -49.57 -36.11
C LYS A 122 -37.94 -48.66 -37.17
N TRP A 123 -37.30 -47.56 -37.52
CA TRP A 123 -37.75 -46.72 -38.65
C TRP A 123 -37.77 -47.49 -39.99
N ARG A 124 -36.69 -48.18 -40.34
CA ARG A 124 -36.63 -49.00 -41.57
C ARG A 124 -37.67 -50.15 -41.53
N GLU A 125 -37.93 -50.75 -40.37
CA GLU A 125 -38.97 -51.79 -40.19
C GLU A 125 -40.37 -51.22 -40.41
N ALA A 126 -40.69 -50.07 -39.80
CA ALA A 126 -41.99 -49.39 -39.96
C ALA A 126 -42.24 -48.97 -41.42
N GLU A 127 -41.20 -48.40 -42.11
CA GLU A 127 -41.26 -48.02 -43.50
C GLU A 127 -41.54 -49.24 -44.39
N ARG A 128 -40.89 -50.37 -44.14
CA ARG A 128 -41.13 -51.60 -44.86
C ARG A 128 -42.55 -52.15 -44.62
N ILE A 129 -43.03 -52.19 -43.42
CA ILE A 129 -44.39 -52.62 -43.04
C ILE A 129 -45.43 -51.71 -43.68
N ASP A 130 -45.23 -50.39 -43.66
CA ASP A 130 -46.15 -49.45 -44.32
C ASP A 130 -46.24 -49.71 -45.85
N ALA A 131 -45.08 -49.93 -46.53
CA ALA A 131 -45.05 -50.25 -47.93
C ALA A 131 -45.81 -51.58 -48.26
N LEU A 132 -45.73 -52.62 -47.39
CA LEU A 132 -46.49 -53.86 -47.50
C LEU A 132 -47.97 -53.66 -47.20
N TYR A 133 -48.33 -52.82 -46.27
CA TYR A 133 -49.74 -52.47 -45.94
C TYR A 133 -50.42 -51.77 -47.12
N GLN A 134 -49.76 -50.84 -47.81
CA GLN A 134 -50.24 -50.14 -48.98
C GLN A 134 -50.55 -51.18 -50.16
N ARG A 135 -49.87 -52.34 -50.13
CA ARG A 135 -50.07 -53.41 -51.05
C ARG A 135 -51.02 -54.49 -50.55
N HIS A 136 -51.71 -54.26 -49.41
CA HIS A 136 -52.62 -55.16 -48.74
C HIS A 136 -52.03 -56.52 -48.32
N MET A 137 -50.68 -56.58 -48.10
CA MET A 137 -49.92 -57.77 -47.72
C MET A 137 -49.82 -58.00 -46.20
N VAL A 138 -50.15 -57.02 -45.38
CA VAL A 138 -50.13 -57.11 -43.91
C VAL A 138 -51.37 -56.48 -43.31
N SER A 139 -51.72 -56.86 -42.08
CA SER A 139 -52.87 -56.32 -41.35
C SER A 139 -52.65 -54.90 -40.77
N LEU A 140 -53.73 -54.14 -40.51
CA LEU A 140 -53.66 -52.85 -39.83
C LEU A 140 -53.01 -53.01 -38.48
N GLN A 141 -53.31 -54.09 -37.75
CA GLN A 141 -52.70 -54.35 -36.43
C GLN A 141 -51.15 -54.42 -36.51
N GLN A 142 -50.61 -55.08 -37.56
CA GLN A 142 -49.15 -55.18 -37.77
C GLN A 142 -48.51 -53.79 -38.06
N LYS A 143 -49.22 -52.94 -38.82
CA LYS A 143 -48.80 -51.58 -39.06
C LYS A 143 -48.80 -50.76 -37.75
N ASP A 144 -49.90 -50.77 -36.97
CA ASP A 144 -50.02 -50.05 -35.73
C ASP A 144 -48.98 -50.49 -34.69
N GLU A 145 -48.63 -51.78 -34.66
CA GLU A 145 -47.57 -52.33 -33.81
C GLU A 145 -46.18 -51.80 -34.23
N ALA A 146 -45.84 -51.78 -35.54
CA ALA A 146 -44.62 -51.25 -36.07
C ALA A 146 -44.49 -49.75 -35.76
N ASP A 147 -45.53 -48.96 -35.99
CA ASP A 147 -45.58 -47.52 -35.68
C ASP A 147 -45.47 -47.23 -34.16
N SER A 148 -46.06 -48.07 -33.34
CA SER A 148 -45.95 -47.94 -31.87
C SER A 148 -44.53 -48.25 -31.37
N THR A 149 -43.92 -49.31 -31.92
CA THR A 149 -42.52 -49.65 -31.55
C THR A 149 -41.52 -48.60 -32.03
N LEU A 150 -41.73 -48.01 -33.22
CA LEU A 150 -40.92 -46.86 -33.69
C LEU A 150 -41.07 -45.65 -32.76
N ARG A 151 -42.30 -45.26 -32.42
CA ARG A 151 -42.55 -44.14 -31.50
C ARG A 151 -41.88 -44.35 -30.13
N SER A 152 -41.94 -45.58 -29.61
CA SER A 152 -41.27 -45.97 -28.36
C SER A 152 -39.76 -45.85 -28.46
N ALA A 153 -39.13 -46.35 -29.56
CA ALA A 153 -37.71 -46.24 -29.77
C ALA A 153 -37.23 -44.77 -29.90
N GLN A 154 -37.99 -43.93 -30.60
CA GLN A 154 -37.73 -42.49 -30.70
C GLN A 154 -37.87 -41.75 -29.39
N ALA A 155 -38.88 -42.13 -28.56
CA ALA A 155 -39.06 -41.56 -27.24
C ALA A 155 -37.85 -41.90 -26.33
N ASN A 156 -37.40 -43.14 -26.35
CA ASN A 156 -36.22 -43.59 -25.60
C ASN A 156 -34.94 -42.86 -26.04
N LEU A 157 -34.74 -42.64 -27.35
CA LEU A 157 -33.62 -41.85 -27.86
C LEU A 157 -33.66 -40.40 -27.31
N ARG A 158 -34.81 -39.74 -27.37
CA ARG A 158 -34.99 -38.39 -26.82
C ARG A 158 -34.71 -38.31 -25.30
N ALA A 159 -35.12 -39.34 -24.57
CA ALA A 159 -34.85 -39.44 -23.12
C ALA A 159 -33.31 -39.53 -22.85
N SER A 160 -32.58 -40.37 -23.62
CA SER A 160 -31.12 -40.48 -23.50
C SER A 160 -30.41 -39.17 -23.90
N GLN A 161 -30.89 -38.45 -24.92
CA GLN A 161 -30.39 -37.15 -25.32
C GLN A 161 -30.58 -36.08 -24.20
N ALA A 162 -31.78 -36.09 -23.56
CA ALA A 162 -32.05 -35.20 -22.44
C ALA A 162 -31.15 -35.51 -21.23
N LYS A 163 -30.88 -36.78 -20.94
CA LYS A 163 -29.91 -37.22 -19.91
C LYS A 163 -28.49 -36.72 -20.18
N LEU A 164 -28.02 -36.85 -21.45
CA LEU A 164 -26.71 -36.30 -21.85
C LEU A 164 -26.67 -34.78 -21.62
N ALA A 165 -27.73 -34.05 -22.01
CA ALA A 165 -27.80 -32.61 -21.81
C ALA A 165 -27.73 -32.24 -20.32
N GLN A 166 -28.40 -33.00 -19.45
CA GLN A 166 -28.34 -32.83 -18.00
C GLN A 166 -26.91 -33.04 -17.46
N ILE A 167 -26.22 -34.12 -17.88
CA ILE A 167 -24.85 -34.39 -17.41
C ILE A 167 -23.89 -33.29 -17.91
N LYS A 168 -24.03 -32.83 -19.17
CA LYS A 168 -23.26 -31.72 -19.72
C LYS A 168 -23.43 -30.43 -18.90
N ALA A 169 -24.68 -30.12 -18.53
CA ALA A 169 -24.97 -28.95 -17.71
C ALA A 169 -24.36 -29.07 -16.31
N SER A 170 -24.43 -30.26 -15.67
CA SER A 170 -23.82 -30.51 -14.35
C SER A 170 -22.29 -30.42 -14.38
N ARG A 171 -21.69 -30.91 -15.46
CA ARG A 171 -20.23 -30.83 -15.63
C ARG A 171 -19.75 -29.42 -15.89
N GLY A 172 -20.52 -28.61 -16.60
CA GLY A 172 -20.12 -27.27 -17.02
C GLY A 172 -19.02 -27.23 -18.07
N VAL A 173 -18.24 -26.13 -18.06
CA VAL A 173 -17.12 -25.93 -19.01
C VAL A 173 -15.98 -26.90 -18.72
N THR A 174 -15.28 -27.32 -19.78
CA THR A 174 -14.12 -28.23 -19.69
C THR A 174 -12.82 -27.48 -19.36
N GLY A 175 -11.89 -28.17 -18.71
CA GLY A 175 -10.53 -27.66 -18.47
C GLY A 175 -10.45 -26.66 -17.33
N GLU A 176 -9.55 -25.70 -17.46
CA GLU A 176 -9.22 -24.74 -16.39
C GLU A 176 -10.36 -23.78 -16.04
N ASP A 177 -11.28 -23.54 -16.96
CA ASP A 177 -12.46 -22.69 -16.76
C ASP A 177 -13.62 -23.39 -16.04
N ASN A 178 -13.43 -24.65 -15.65
CA ASN A 178 -14.44 -25.35 -14.86
C ASN A 178 -14.64 -24.64 -13.51
N LEU A 179 -15.88 -24.25 -13.21
CA LEU A 179 -16.23 -23.45 -12.03
C LEU A 179 -15.85 -24.14 -10.71
N LEU A 180 -16.11 -25.46 -10.62
CA LEU A 180 -15.82 -26.25 -9.42
C LEU A 180 -14.31 -26.29 -9.15
N LEU A 181 -13.52 -26.55 -10.19
CA LEU A 181 -12.05 -26.57 -10.08
C LEU A 181 -11.49 -25.19 -9.75
N ARG A 182 -12.00 -24.12 -10.38
CA ARG A 182 -11.58 -22.74 -10.09
C ARG A 182 -11.89 -22.35 -8.64
N GLN A 183 -13.05 -22.71 -8.12
CA GLN A 183 -13.40 -22.44 -6.72
C GLN A 183 -12.46 -23.15 -5.75
N ALA A 184 -12.16 -24.42 -6.00
CA ALA A 184 -11.24 -25.19 -5.16
C ALA A 184 -9.81 -24.66 -5.23
N ARG A 185 -9.30 -24.31 -6.43
CA ARG A 185 -7.98 -23.67 -6.61
C ARG A 185 -7.89 -22.32 -5.89
N ASN A 186 -8.94 -21.49 -5.97
CA ASN A 186 -8.97 -20.21 -5.29
C ASN A 186 -8.91 -20.39 -3.75
N LYS A 187 -9.62 -21.38 -3.20
CA LYS A 187 -9.54 -21.70 -1.77
C LYS A 187 -8.14 -22.14 -1.37
N LEU A 188 -7.49 -22.96 -2.21
CA LEU A 188 -6.09 -23.37 -1.96
C LEU A 188 -5.16 -22.17 -1.97
N ALA A 189 -5.24 -21.30 -2.98
CA ALA A 189 -4.43 -20.09 -3.08
C ALA A 189 -4.63 -19.14 -1.87
N GLN A 190 -5.86 -19.00 -1.38
CA GLN A 190 -6.15 -18.22 -0.18
C GLN A 190 -5.49 -18.82 1.07
N ALA A 191 -5.53 -20.13 1.23
CA ALA A 191 -4.90 -20.82 2.35
C ALA A 191 -3.38 -20.72 2.30
N GLU A 192 -2.76 -20.87 1.12
CA GLU A 192 -1.32 -20.70 0.90
C GLU A 192 -0.87 -19.26 1.16
N LEU A 193 -1.66 -18.27 0.75
CA LEU A 193 -1.41 -16.87 1.04
C LEU A 193 -1.46 -16.59 2.55
N ALA A 194 -2.46 -17.12 3.26
CA ALA A 194 -2.56 -17.00 4.71
C ALA A 194 -1.36 -17.66 5.42
N LEU A 195 -0.88 -18.79 4.93
CA LEU A 195 0.33 -19.46 5.45
C LEU A 195 1.58 -18.58 5.20
N SER A 196 1.68 -17.94 4.03
CA SER A 196 2.81 -17.03 3.76
C SER A 196 2.84 -15.85 4.72
N TYR A 197 1.67 -15.32 5.08
CA TYR A 197 1.54 -14.21 6.05
C TYR A 197 1.85 -14.60 7.49
N SER A 198 2.01 -15.89 7.79
CA SER A 198 2.51 -16.33 9.10
C SER A 198 3.99 -15.96 9.33
N ARG A 199 4.72 -15.64 8.26
CA ARG A 199 6.10 -15.13 8.29
C ARG A 199 6.07 -13.63 7.97
N VAL A 200 6.27 -12.81 8.99
CA VAL A 200 6.29 -11.36 8.81
C VAL A 200 7.72 -10.92 8.54
N GLN A 201 7.91 -10.27 7.40
CA GLN A 201 9.21 -9.81 6.90
C GLN A 201 9.21 -8.28 6.75
N ALA A 202 10.40 -7.69 6.70
CA ALA A 202 10.57 -6.27 6.43
C ALA A 202 10.24 -5.93 4.97
N ASP A 203 9.37 -4.94 4.76
CA ASP A 203 8.99 -4.49 3.42
C ASP A 203 10.03 -3.57 2.77
N GLN A 204 10.91 -2.97 3.59
CA GLN A 204 11.96 -2.02 3.19
C GLN A 204 13.13 -2.08 4.17
N ASP A 205 14.25 -1.47 3.78
CA ASP A 205 15.40 -1.30 4.66
C ASP A 205 15.10 -0.28 5.76
N GLY A 206 15.63 -0.51 6.96
CA GLY A 206 15.41 0.40 8.08
C GLY A 206 15.81 -0.15 9.43
N THR A 207 15.47 0.59 10.48
CA THR A 207 15.74 0.22 11.87
C THR A 207 14.45 -0.10 12.61
N ILE A 208 14.42 -1.26 13.27
CA ILE A 208 13.29 -1.68 14.10
C ILE A 208 13.23 -0.84 15.38
N THR A 209 12.05 -0.35 15.72
CA THR A 209 11.80 0.38 16.95
C THR A 209 10.45 0.00 17.57
N ASN A 210 10.28 0.28 18.84
CA ASN A 210 9.03 0.02 19.59
C ASN A 210 8.56 -1.44 19.46
N LEU A 211 9.48 -2.39 19.54
CA LEU A 211 9.18 -3.82 19.51
C LEU A 211 8.47 -4.26 20.80
N GLN A 212 7.17 -4.55 20.71
CA GLN A 212 6.34 -4.99 21.84
C GLN A 212 5.94 -6.46 21.75
N LEU A 213 6.76 -7.26 21.08
CA LEU A 213 6.51 -8.67 20.85
C LEU A 213 7.43 -9.55 21.69
N LYS A 214 6.84 -10.66 22.21
CA LYS A 214 7.58 -11.75 22.83
C LYS A 214 7.06 -13.09 22.31
N PRO A 215 7.88 -14.12 22.19
CA PRO A 215 7.39 -15.47 21.94
C PRO A 215 6.31 -15.86 22.95
N GLY A 216 5.22 -16.44 22.48
CA GLY A 216 4.05 -16.79 23.29
C GLY A 216 2.93 -15.76 23.30
N SER A 217 3.17 -14.51 22.86
CA SER A 217 2.11 -13.49 22.73
C SER A 217 1.17 -13.82 21.56
N ILE A 218 -0.04 -13.23 21.59
CA ILE A 218 -1.01 -13.33 20.50
C ILE A 218 -0.91 -12.06 19.66
N ALA A 219 -0.69 -12.22 18.37
CA ALA A 219 -0.71 -11.14 17.39
C ALA A 219 -2.08 -11.10 16.71
N SER A 220 -2.69 -9.92 16.64
CA SER A 220 -3.97 -9.70 15.96
C SER A 220 -3.74 -9.04 14.60
N ALA A 221 -4.43 -9.51 13.57
CA ALA A 221 -4.36 -8.93 12.24
C ALA A 221 -4.68 -7.43 12.26
N GLY A 222 -3.86 -6.62 11.57
CA GLY A 222 -4.01 -5.17 11.49
C GLY A 222 -3.59 -4.38 12.74
N SER A 223 -3.21 -5.04 13.84
CA SER A 223 -2.70 -4.37 15.05
C SER A 223 -1.18 -4.17 14.95
N PRO A 224 -0.67 -2.92 14.98
CA PRO A 224 0.76 -2.67 14.91
C PRO A 224 1.47 -3.21 16.15
N LEU A 225 2.57 -3.94 15.93
CA LEU A 225 3.34 -4.59 16.99
C LEU A 225 4.78 -4.11 17.08
N LEU A 226 5.26 -3.48 16.04
CA LEU A 226 6.57 -2.84 15.95
C LEU A 226 6.54 -1.74 14.89
N ALA A 227 7.54 -0.89 14.88
CA ALA A 227 7.70 0.15 13.86
C ALA A 227 9.05 -0.01 13.16
N LEU A 228 9.05 0.23 11.85
CA LEU A 228 10.23 0.28 11.01
C LEU A 228 10.49 1.73 10.63
N VAL A 229 11.63 2.26 11.03
CA VAL A 229 12.10 3.61 10.69
C VAL A 229 12.99 3.51 9.46
N SER A 230 12.60 4.18 8.37
CA SER A 230 13.37 4.21 7.13
C SER A 230 14.76 4.83 7.32
N GLU A 231 15.73 4.41 6.53
CA GLU A 231 17.05 5.06 6.50
C GLU A 231 17.03 6.43 5.82
N GLN A 232 16.04 6.68 4.96
CA GLN A 232 15.89 7.98 4.30
C GLN A 232 15.53 9.06 5.33
N VAL A 233 16.32 10.12 5.33
CA VAL A 233 16.13 11.29 6.17
C VAL A 233 15.62 12.43 5.32
N ASP A 234 14.56 13.06 5.79
CA ASP A 234 14.04 14.31 5.29
C ASP A 234 14.17 15.38 6.39
N VAL A 235 14.55 16.58 6.04
CA VAL A 235 14.57 17.70 7.00
C VAL A 235 13.42 18.62 6.68
N ILE A 236 12.48 18.73 7.61
CA ILE A 236 11.38 19.66 7.51
C ILE A 236 11.72 20.97 8.23
N ALA A 237 11.43 22.10 7.60
CA ALA A 237 11.70 23.42 8.13
C ALA A 237 10.52 24.37 7.87
N ASP A 238 10.03 24.99 8.93
CA ASP A 238 8.86 25.89 8.88
C ASP A 238 9.32 27.35 8.76
N PHE A 239 9.19 27.92 7.57
CA PHE A 239 9.52 29.31 7.27
C PHE A 239 8.29 30.21 7.20
N ARG A 240 8.48 31.52 7.42
CA ARG A 240 7.44 32.50 7.18
C ARG A 240 7.14 32.63 5.70
N GLU A 241 5.86 32.64 5.32
CA GLU A 241 5.40 32.74 3.92
C GLU A 241 6.10 33.87 3.14
N LYS A 242 6.23 35.06 3.77
CA LYS A 242 6.88 36.23 3.16
C LYS A 242 8.34 35.99 2.75
N SER A 243 9.04 35.10 3.47
CA SER A 243 10.44 34.80 3.27
C SER A 243 10.69 33.77 2.15
N LEU A 244 9.63 33.16 1.61
CA LEU A 244 9.69 32.14 0.58
C LEU A 244 9.43 32.67 -0.84
N ARG A 245 9.29 33.98 -1.02
CA ARG A 245 8.94 34.59 -2.32
C ARG A 245 9.91 34.30 -3.47
N HIS A 246 11.17 34.04 -3.15
CA HIS A 246 12.26 33.86 -4.11
C HIS A 246 12.93 32.49 -3.93
N ILE A 247 12.23 31.53 -3.35
CA ILE A 247 12.73 30.19 -3.07
C ILE A 247 12.13 29.26 -4.11
N ASP A 248 13.00 28.61 -4.85
CA ASP A 248 12.66 27.61 -5.85
C ASP A 248 13.08 26.22 -5.36
N GLU A 249 12.53 25.18 -5.98
CA GLU A 249 13.07 23.83 -5.87
C GLU A 249 14.55 23.86 -6.28
N GLN A 250 15.39 23.17 -5.53
CA GLN A 250 16.87 23.19 -5.66
C GLN A 250 17.58 24.39 -5.03
N THR A 251 16.87 25.32 -4.37
CA THR A 251 17.55 26.35 -3.57
C THR A 251 18.46 25.71 -2.53
N ARG A 252 19.70 26.17 -2.46
CA ARG A 252 20.70 25.64 -1.51
C ARG A 252 20.37 26.11 -0.09
N ALA A 253 20.59 25.23 0.87
CA ALA A 253 20.43 25.50 2.27
C ALA A 253 21.63 24.96 3.08
N LEU A 254 21.77 25.45 4.31
CA LEU A 254 22.64 24.89 5.32
C LEU A 254 21.80 24.49 6.52
N VAL A 255 22.08 23.33 7.06
CA VAL A 255 21.41 22.78 8.23
C VAL A 255 22.42 22.63 9.35
N ALA A 256 22.13 23.15 10.52
CA ALA A 256 22.88 22.97 11.76
C ALA A 256 22.03 22.19 12.74
N PHE A 257 22.46 20.98 13.11
CA PHE A 257 21.76 20.17 14.11
C PHE A 257 22.21 20.53 15.53
N ASP A 258 21.26 20.57 16.47
CA ASP A 258 21.55 20.87 17.86
C ASP A 258 22.46 19.79 18.50
N GLY A 259 22.37 18.55 18.03
CA GLY A 259 23.18 17.42 18.50
C GLY A 259 24.64 17.44 18.02
N GLU A 260 24.97 18.25 17.00
CA GLU A 260 26.31 18.36 16.42
C GLU A 260 26.75 19.83 16.28
N PRO A 261 26.98 20.53 17.40
CA PRO A 261 27.32 21.93 17.39
C PRO A 261 28.60 22.21 16.60
N GLY A 262 28.61 23.30 15.83
CA GLY A 262 29.74 23.71 15.00
C GLY A 262 29.82 23.04 13.63
N GLN A 263 29.00 22.01 13.34
CA GLN A 263 28.93 21.37 12.04
C GLN A 263 27.76 21.93 11.22
N LEU A 264 28.00 22.08 9.91
CA LEU A 264 27.01 22.57 8.95
C LEU A 264 26.86 21.54 7.82
N TYR A 265 25.62 21.13 7.58
CA TYR A 265 25.29 20.14 6.55
C TYR A 265 24.68 20.84 5.34
N PRO A 266 25.28 20.69 4.15
CA PRO A 266 24.69 21.19 2.92
C PRO A 266 23.40 20.45 2.62
N ALA A 267 22.39 21.20 2.22
CA ALA A 267 21.08 20.67 1.84
C ALA A 267 20.52 21.43 0.63
N ARG A 268 19.49 20.88 0.02
CA ARG A 268 18.69 21.50 -1.04
C ARG A 268 17.22 21.40 -0.73
N VAL A 269 16.48 22.41 -1.13
CA VAL A 269 15.02 22.38 -1.07
C VAL A 269 14.52 21.34 -2.09
N SER A 270 13.82 20.32 -1.61
CA SER A 270 13.23 19.29 -2.46
C SER A 270 11.78 19.63 -2.82
N SER A 271 11.01 20.16 -1.89
CA SER A 271 9.63 20.57 -2.14
C SER A 271 9.10 21.55 -1.10
N LEU A 272 8.00 22.20 -1.44
CA LEU A 272 7.19 23.02 -0.55
C LEU A 272 5.84 22.32 -0.34
N ASP A 273 5.37 22.23 0.89
CA ASP A 273 4.03 21.68 1.17
C ASP A 273 2.95 22.49 0.44
N ALA A 274 2.01 21.79 -0.18
CA ALA A 274 0.93 22.40 -0.96
C ALA A 274 -0.03 23.25 -0.11
N GLY A 275 0.01 23.14 1.19
CA GLY A 275 -0.84 23.88 2.12
C GLY A 275 -0.59 23.54 3.58
N VAL A 276 -1.22 24.30 4.44
CA VAL A 276 -1.19 24.11 5.90
C VAL A 276 -2.62 23.90 6.43
N SER A 277 -2.74 23.28 7.58
CA SER A 277 -4.04 22.94 8.19
C SER A 277 -4.97 24.16 8.35
N ALA A 278 -4.42 25.35 8.55
CA ALA A 278 -5.20 26.61 8.62
C ALA A 278 -5.91 26.95 7.30
N GLY A 279 -5.52 26.37 6.16
CA GLY A 279 -6.17 26.53 4.86
C GLY A 279 -7.17 25.42 4.52
N GLN A 280 -7.39 24.45 5.40
CA GLN A 280 -8.33 23.37 5.19
C GLN A 280 -9.71 23.72 5.73
N PHE A 281 -10.73 23.47 4.90
CA PHE A 281 -12.12 23.54 5.31
C PHE A 281 -12.65 22.14 5.52
N ASP A 282 -13.05 21.84 6.75
CA ASP A 282 -13.71 20.59 7.06
C ASP A 282 -15.11 20.55 6.44
N ALA A 283 -15.38 19.57 5.59
CA ALA A 283 -16.71 19.34 5.01
C ALA A 283 -17.65 18.68 6.06
N ASN A 284 -17.77 19.29 7.26
CA ASN A 284 -18.53 18.78 8.41
C ASN A 284 -19.96 19.34 8.51
N GLY A 285 -20.43 20.08 7.49
CA GLY A 285 -21.75 20.70 7.46
C GLY A 285 -21.93 21.92 8.40
N ARG A 286 -20.86 22.41 9.02
CA ARG A 286 -20.88 23.63 9.84
C ARG A 286 -20.59 24.85 8.98
N LEU A 287 -21.14 26.01 9.38
CA LEU A 287 -20.79 27.28 8.75
C LEU A 287 -19.32 27.61 9.04
N ALA A 288 -18.66 28.23 8.06
CA ALA A 288 -17.28 28.70 8.24
C ALA A 288 -17.19 29.68 9.39
N ALA A 289 -16.31 29.44 10.34
CA ALA A 289 -15.98 30.38 11.40
C ALA A 289 -14.77 31.21 10.93
N PRO A 290 -14.89 32.54 10.81
CA PRO A 290 -13.75 33.40 10.54
C PRO A 290 -12.71 33.28 11.65
N VAL A 291 -11.43 33.39 11.28
CA VAL A 291 -10.34 33.43 12.26
C VAL A 291 -10.44 34.76 13.01
N GLU A 292 -10.84 34.70 14.28
CA GLU A 292 -10.80 35.85 15.16
C GLU A 292 -9.37 36.07 15.65
N SER A 293 -8.87 37.31 15.54
CA SER A 293 -7.55 37.69 16.02
C SER A 293 -7.69 38.89 16.95
N ASP A 294 -7.39 38.67 18.22
CA ASP A 294 -7.34 39.74 19.25
C ASP A 294 -6.05 40.57 19.20
N ARG A 295 -5.15 40.23 18.26
CA ARG A 295 -3.86 40.88 18.10
C ARG A 295 -3.92 41.93 16.98
N TRP A 296 -3.41 43.12 17.26
CA TRP A 296 -3.32 44.18 16.26
C TRP A 296 -2.33 43.84 15.13
N VAL A 297 -1.36 42.95 15.38
CA VAL A 297 -0.41 42.43 14.39
C VAL A 297 -0.77 40.97 14.08
N ARG A 298 -1.03 40.71 12.83
CA ARG A 298 -1.34 39.36 12.35
C ARG A 298 -0.13 38.45 12.48
N ASP A 299 -0.31 37.27 13.06
CA ASP A 299 0.73 36.25 13.12
C ASP A 299 1.09 35.83 11.67
N ALA A 300 2.38 35.78 11.38
CA ALA A 300 2.84 35.38 10.06
C ALA A 300 2.61 33.87 9.87
N GLN A 301 1.87 33.53 8.82
CA GLN A 301 1.69 32.14 8.42
C GLN A 301 3.05 31.49 8.13
N ARG A 302 3.22 30.25 8.55
CA ARG A 302 4.40 29.45 8.22
C ARG A 302 4.05 28.40 7.20
N MET A 303 4.98 28.18 6.29
CA MET A 303 4.93 27.15 5.26
C MET A 303 6.09 26.19 5.50
N ARG A 304 5.86 24.92 5.24
CA ARG A 304 6.84 23.85 5.44
C ARG A 304 7.60 23.60 4.15
N LEU A 305 8.93 23.62 4.29
CA LEU A 305 9.86 23.15 3.27
C LEU A 305 10.40 21.78 3.64
N HIS A 306 10.58 20.95 2.65
CA HIS A 306 11.32 19.71 2.71
C HIS A 306 12.71 19.93 2.15
N LEU A 307 13.73 19.46 2.84
CA LEU A 307 15.12 19.61 2.44
C LEU A 307 15.80 18.24 2.43
N GLU A 308 16.47 17.96 1.34
CA GLU A 308 17.31 16.80 1.17
C GLU A 308 18.77 17.15 1.55
N LEU A 309 19.34 16.38 2.47
CA LEU A 309 20.74 16.55 2.88
C LEU A 309 21.69 15.94 1.86
N GLU A 310 22.74 16.66 1.47
CA GLU A 310 23.82 16.14 0.61
C GLU A 310 24.76 15.19 1.37
N GLN A 311 24.86 15.36 2.68
CA GLN A 311 25.64 14.52 3.58
C GLN A 311 24.83 14.26 4.86
N LEU A 312 24.78 13.01 5.28
CA LEU A 312 24.07 12.61 6.49
C LEU A 312 25.03 12.57 7.68
N PRO A 313 24.65 13.07 8.85
CA PRO A 313 25.36 12.81 10.10
C PRO A 313 25.38 11.31 10.43
N ASP A 314 26.44 10.83 11.08
CA ASP A 314 26.59 9.42 11.44
C ASP A 314 25.46 8.91 12.37
N HIS A 315 24.96 9.78 13.25
CA HIS A 315 23.92 9.45 14.23
C HIS A 315 22.85 10.52 14.28
N LEU A 316 21.95 10.51 13.30
CA LEU A 316 20.83 11.46 13.26
C LEU A 316 19.51 10.75 13.64
N PRO A 317 18.99 10.91 14.86
CA PRO A 317 17.71 10.34 15.23
C PRO A 317 16.55 11.10 14.57
N ALA A 318 15.45 10.41 14.30
CA ALA A 318 14.21 11.06 13.89
C ALA A 318 13.74 12.00 15.03
N GLY A 319 13.39 13.24 14.67
CA GLY A 319 13.03 14.28 15.63
C GLY A 319 14.21 15.13 16.12
N ALA A 320 15.45 14.89 15.63
CA ALA A 320 16.57 15.77 15.92
C ALA A 320 16.27 17.19 15.46
N ARG A 321 16.42 18.16 16.37
CA ARG A 321 16.18 19.58 16.08
C ARG A 321 17.31 20.15 15.25
N ALA A 322 16.96 21.10 14.41
CA ALA A 322 17.89 21.78 13.53
C ALA A 322 17.53 23.24 13.33
N THR A 323 18.53 24.03 12.99
CA THR A 323 18.39 25.39 12.46
C THR A 323 18.73 25.35 10.97
N VAL A 324 17.86 25.90 10.14
CA VAL A 324 18.02 25.92 8.68
C VAL A 324 18.16 27.34 8.17
N GLN A 325 19.18 27.56 7.36
CA GLN A 325 19.47 28.81 6.64
C GLN A 325 19.37 28.57 5.14
N LEU A 326 18.46 29.27 4.47
CA LEU A 326 18.41 29.29 3.02
C LEU A 326 19.51 30.21 2.46
N LEU A 327 20.18 29.78 1.40
CA LEU A 327 21.27 30.52 0.78
C LEU A 327 20.74 31.25 -0.45
N PRO A 328 20.81 32.60 -0.50
CA PRO A 328 20.46 33.36 -1.67
C PRO A 328 21.50 33.20 -2.79
N ASP A 329 21.11 33.49 -4.04
CA ASP A 329 22.00 33.36 -5.20
C ASP A 329 23.11 34.41 -5.23
N ASN A 330 22.93 35.54 -4.57
CA ASN A 330 23.92 36.61 -4.51
C ASN A 330 25.09 36.21 -3.58
N ALA A 331 26.28 36.24 -4.09
CA ALA A 331 27.51 35.82 -3.38
C ALA A 331 27.73 36.56 -2.05
N LEU A 332 27.47 37.87 -1.99
CA LEU A 332 27.62 38.67 -0.77
C LEU A 332 26.61 38.27 0.33
N THR A 333 25.37 38.14 -0.04
CA THR A 333 24.31 37.72 0.94
C THR A 333 24.49 36.25 1.33
N ALA A 334 24.93 35.38 0.41
CA ALA A 334 25.28 34.00 0.73
C ALA A 334 26.44 33.87 1.72
N MET A 335 27.47 34.74 1.58
CA MET A 335 28.59 34.77 2.55
C MET A 335 28.11 35.21 3.95
N LEU A 336 27.27 36.23 4.02
CA LEU A 336 26.67 36.68 5.29
C LEU A 336 25.78 35.61 5.93
N ALA A 337 24.96 34.94 5.11
CA ALA A 337 24.11 33.83 5.56
C ALA A 337 24.92 32.66 6.15
N ARG A 338 26.04 32.30 5.50
CA ARG A 338 26.96 31.28 6.01
C ARG A 338 27.60 31.70 7.35
N GLY A 339 28.00 32.97 7.48
CA GLY A 339 28.51 33.50 8.73
C GLY A 339 27.49 33.47 9.84
N GLN A 340 26.23 33.80 9.54
CA GLN A 340 25.12 33.80 10.48
C GLN A 340 24.83 32.39 11.03
N ILE A 341 24.65 31.39 10.15
CA ILE A 341 24.37 30.03 10.61
C ILE A 341 25.56 29.39 11.31
N HIS A 342 26.78 29.72 10.90
CA HIS A 342 27.98 29.23 11.59
C HIS A 342 28.05 29.74 13.03
N LEU A 343 27.78 31.02 13.23
CA LEU A 343 27.73 31.63 14.57
C LEU A 343 26.61 31.00 15.41
N LEU A 344 25.44 30.74 14.83
CA LEU A 344 24.35 30.07 15.53
C LEU A 344 24.68 28.61 15.85
N SER A 345 25.33 27.89 14.93
CA SER A 345 25.77 26.53 15.20
C SER A 345 26.78 26.46 16.35
N LEU A 346 27.66 27.45 16.50
CA LEU A 346 28.55 27.55 17.66
C LEU A 346 27.81 27.87 18.95
N LEU A 347 26.71 28.63 18.90
CA LEU A 347 25.88 28.91 20.09
C LEU A 347 25.19 27.64 20.60
N HIS A 348 24.96 26.63 19.80
CA HIS A 348 24.42 25.32 20.24
C HIS A 348 25.35 24.58 21.22
N TYR A 349 26.63 25.02 21.42
CA TYR A 349 27.47 24.51 22.51
C TYR A 349 27.02 24.98 23.89
N VAL A 350 26.26 26.08 23.94
CA VAL A 350 25.91 26.74 25.19
C VAL A 350 24.44 26.63 25.52
N TYR A 351 23.64 26.44 24.52
CA TYR A 351 22.17 26.47 24.62
C TYR A 351 21.50 25.12 24.34
#